data_8472063967a232c31ccff0bbf975c21e
#
_entry.id   8472063967a232c31ccff0bbf975c21e
#
_cell.length_a   1.000
_cell.length_b   1.000
_cell.length_c   1.000
_cell.angle_alpha   90.00
_cell.angle_beta   90.00
_cell.angle_gamma   90.00
#
_symmetry.space_group_name_H-M   'P 1'
#
loop_
_entity.id
_entity.type
_entity.pdbx_description
1 polymer ?
#
loop_
_entity_poly.entity_id
_entity_poly.type
_entity_poly.pdbx_seq_one_letter_code
_entity_poly.pdbx_strand_id
1 'polypeptide(L)'
;MSALPIYRAGHKRYEIDSCEPQKEAMRAGKIEFHALTKGHYPGTLMPKNVLPGLKSIGFWDANTSQDWGLDPHRNEGIKIVFFETGTCDLIMGQKVYNVRAGSFLLTRPWQLHKFGAPNIGRGRVHWVILDVGVRQPHQNWTWPKWMVMTREDLAELAERWRYVKNPVWTSTPAIAQSFRELARCITNWGKPHAISRMAAHLNLLLTGALDALVEQQTQGNESSPSRQQTVEQFLNDLKDGRIDVGEEWTSERMASHCGMGVTAFSKYCRELVNIGPMEFLNQCRLERAAQQLRAQPQLSVTEIAFANGFNSSQYFATRFRQRFKTSPTRFASPEQRAVKTAGE
;
A
#
# COMPACT_ATOMS: atom_id res chain seq x y z
N MET A 1 20.60 -14.40 3.09
CA MET A 1 19.33 -14.05 2.43
C MET A 1 18.70 -12.91 3.20
N SER A 2 18.30 -11.81 2.57
CA SER A 2 17.56 -10.73 3.25
C SER A 2 16.19 -11.26 3.67
N ALA A 3 15.78 -11.05 4.93
CA ALA A 3 14.47 -11.47 5.38
C ALA A 3 13.38 -10.82 4.52
N LEU A 4 12.34 -11.60 4.16
CA LEU A 4 11.21 -11.10 3.39
C LEU A 4 10.50 -9.97 4.17
N PRO A 5 10.04 -8.93 3.50
CA PRO A 5 9.23 -7.89 4.13
C PRO A 5 7.97 -8.46 4.77
N ILE A 6 7.64 -7.96 5.94
CA ILE A 6 6.47 -8.39 6.72
C ILE A 6 5.62 -7.18 7.04
N TYR A 7 4.32 -7.32 6.79
CA TYR A 7 3.31 -6.37 7.24
C TYR A 7 2.65 -6.86 8.52
N ARG A 8 2.53 -5.99 9.51
CA ARG A 8 1.96 -6.31 10.82
C ARG A 8 0.73 -5.45 11.06
N ALA A 9 -0.43 -6.09 11.21
CA ALA A 9 -1.68 -5.46 11.59
C ALA A 9 -2.20 -6.11 12.88
N GLY A 10 -1.95 -5.48 14.02
CA GLY A 10 -2.24 -6.07 15.32
C GLY A 10 -1.44 -7.37 15.50
N HIS A 11 -2.14 -8.47 15.78
CA HIS A 11 -1.55 -9.81 15.91
C HIS A 11 -1.34 -10.51 14.56
N LYS A 12 -1.90 -9.99 13.48
CA LYS A 12 -1.79 -10.60 12.16
C LYS A 12 -0.48 -10.22 11.49
N ARG A 13 0.17 -11.22 10.94
CA ARG A 13 1.38 -11.09 10.14
C ARG A 13 1.06 -11.52 8.73
N TYR A 14 1.39 -10.68 7.75
CA TYR A 14 1.23 -10.96 6.34
C TYR A 14 2.60 -11.00 5.68
N GLU A 15 2.77 -11.99 4.84
CA GLU A 15 3.97 -12.16 4.02
C GLU A 15 3.65 -11.80 2.57
N ILE A 16 4.68 -11.51 1.82
CA ILE A 16 4.59 -11.25 0.39
C ILE A 16 4.49 -12.56 -0.38
N ASP A 17 4.05 -12.46 -1.63
CA ASP A 17 3.90 -13.57 -2.56
C ASP A 17 5.22 -14.31 -2.81
N SER A 18 5.15 -15.64 -2.88
CA SER A 18 6.27 -16.51 -3.25
C SER A 18 6.61 -16.45 -4.74
N CYS A 19 5.70 -15.97 -5.60
CA CYS A 19 5.76 -15.98 -7.06
C CYS A 19 5.93 -17.39 -7.68
N GLU A 20 5.58 -18.45 -6.95
CA GLU A 20 5.83 -19.83 -7.44
C GLU A 20 5.10 -20.16 -8.75
N PRO A 21 3.79 -19.88 -8.95
CA PRO A 21 3.13 -20.14 -10.23
C PRO A 21 3.83 -19.48 -11.41
N GLN A 22 4.33 -18.26 -11.22
CA GLN A 22 5.07 -17.52 -12.25
C GLN A 22 6.44 -18.14 -12.51
N LYS A 23 7.16 -18.54 -11.46
CA LYS A 23 8.46 -19.22 -11.58
C LYS A 23 8.34 -20.56 -12.29
N GLU A 24 7.27 -21.31 -11.99
CA GLU A 24 6.97 -22.58 -12.67
C GLU A 24 6.66 -22.39 -14.14
N ALA A 25 5.84 -21.38 -14.50
CA ALA A 25 5.56 -21.05 -15.88
C ALA A 25 6.82 -20.64 -16.68
N MET A 26 7.73 -19.90 -16.03
CA MET A 26 9.04 -19.56 -16.60
C MET A 26 9.90 -20.82 -16.83
N ARG A 27 10.02 -21.70 -15.83
CA ARG A 27 10.81 -22.95 -15.95
C ARG A 27 10.26 -23.87 -17.02
N ALA A 28 8.95 -23.90 -17.17
CA ALA A 28 8.26 -24.70 -18.17
C ALA A 28 8.23 -24.07 -19.57
N GLY A 29 8.82 -22.86 -19.75
CA GLY A 29 8.83 -22.17 -21.05
C GLY A 29 7.43 -21.72 -21.53
N LYS A 30 6.45 -21.64 -20.63
CA LYS A 30 5.07 -21.22 -20.95
C LYS A 30 4.96 -19.74 -21.23
N ILE A 31 5.89 -18.94 -20.72
CA ILE A 31 5.98 -17.50 -20.91
C ILE A 31 7.42 -17.08 -21.20
N GLU A 32 7.59 -16.10 -22.07
CA GLU A 32 8.83 -15.36 -22.21
C GLU A 32 8.83 -14.24 -21.15
N PHE A 33 9.84 -14.24 -20.27
CA PHE A 33 9.83 -13.43 -19.07
C PHE A 33 11.08 -12.56 -18.96
N HIS A 34 10.87 -11.26 -18.86
CA HIS A 34 11.94 -10.26 -18.73
C HIS A 34 11.65 -9.37 -17.51
N ALA A 35 12.50 -9.41 -16.51
CA ALA A 35 12.34 -8.58 -15.34
C ALA A 35 13.68 -8.21 -14.70
N LEU A 36 13.69 -7.03 -14.10
CA LEU A 36 14.72 -6.54 -13.19
C LEU A 36 14.14 -6.51 -11.78
N THR A 37 14.87 -7.08 -10.81
CA THR A 37 14.29 -7.36 -9.50
C THR A 37 15.24 -7.12 -8.35
N LYS A 38 14.65 -7.00 -7.16
CA LYS A 38 15.36 -7.04 -5.87
C LYS A 38 14.64 -8.00 -4.93
N GLY A 39 15.43 -8.70 -4.13
CA GLY A 39 14.88 -9.62 -3.13
C GLY A 39 14.45 -10.96 -3.75
N HIS A 40 13.19 -11.34 -3.55
CA HIS A 40 12.67 -12.69 -3.85
C HIS A 40 11.94 -12.79 -5.21
N TYR A 41 11.67 -11.66 -5.85
CA TYR A 41 10.98 -11.65 -7.15
C TYR A 41 11.84 -12.30 -8.23
N PRO A 42 11.22 -13.06 -9.15
CA PRO A 42 11.95 -13.66 -10.26
C PRO A 42 12.48 -12.59 -11.24
N GLY A 43 13.64 -12.85 -11.83
CA GLY A 43 14.26 -11.97 -12.83
C GLY A 43 15.75 -11.73 -12.59
N THR A 44 16.32 -10.81 -13.35
CA THR A 44 17.72 -10.37 -13.24
C THR A 44 17.86 -9.44 -12.03
N LEU A 45 18.81 -9.73 -11.15
CA LEU A 45 19.03 -8.96 -9.93
C LEU A 45 19.62 -7.57 -10.25
N MET A 46 18.97 -6.54 -9.74
CA MET A 46 19.50 -5.17 -9.73
C MET A 46 20.41 -4.93 -8.53
N PRO A 47 21.48 -4.13 -8.66
CA PRO A 47 22.24 -3.64 -7.52
C PRO A 47 21.33 -2.88 -6.53
N LYS A 48 21.60 -3.03 -5.21
CA LYS A 48 20.75 -2.44 -4.16
C LYS A 48 20.62 -0.93 -4.25
N ASN A 49 21.69 -0.24 -4.66
CA ASN A 49 21.78 1.22 -4.79
C ASN A 49 21.12 1.79 -6.06
N VAL A 50 20.82 0.95 -7.06
CA VAL A 50 20.15 1.38 -8.28
C VAL A 50 18.65 1.52 -8.00
N LEU A 51 18.07 2.67 -8.24
CA LEU A 51 16.64 2.98 -8.03
C LEU A 51 16.10 2.41 -6.71
N PRO A 52 16.58 2.89 -5.55
CA PRO A 52 16.10 2.41 -4.24
C PRO A 52 14.57 2.45 -4.17
N GLY A 53 13.96 1.42 -3.56
CA GLY A 53 12.49 1.28 -3.52
C GLY A 53 11.90 0.49 -4.70
N LEU A 54 12.49 0.51 -5.89
CA LEU A 54 12.04 -0.35 -6.99
C LEU A 54 12.34 -1.80 -6.65
N LYS A 55 11.31 -2.63 -6.53
CA LYS A 55 11.39 -4.05 -6.14
C LYS A 55 11.36 -4.97 -7.33
N SER A 56 10.46 -4.71 -8.27
CA SER A 56 10.34 -5.49 -9.49
C SER A 56 9.77 -4.62 -10.60
N ILE A 57 10.34 -4.74 -11.77
CA ILE A 57 9.85 -4.16 -13.01
C ILE A 57 10.06 -5.18 -14.11
N GLY A 58 9.04 -5.42 -14.93
CA GLY A 58 9.15 -6.44 -15.95
C GLY A 58 7.97 -6.48 -16.89
N PHE A 59 8.06 -7.42 -17.80
CA PHE A 59 6.97 -7.86 -18.66
C PHE A 59 7.11 -9.35 -18.95
N TRP A 60 6.00 -9.98 -19.27
CA TRP A 60 6.01 -11.31 -19.88
C TRP A 60 5.19 -11.34 -21.17
N ASP A 61 5.54 -12.26 -22.04
CA ASP A 61 4.76 -12.63 -23.21
C ASP A 61 4.25 -14.06 -23.07
N ALA A 62 2.93 -14.23 -23.14
CA ALA A 62 2.28 -15.52 -23.23
C ALA A 62 1.75 -15.71 -24.65
N ASN A 63 2.39 -16.57 -25.45
CA ASN A 63 2.00 -16.82 -26.85
C ASN A 63 0.72 -17.63 -26.99
N THR A 64 0.29 -18.30 -25.92
CA THR A 64 -0.94 -19.08 -25.83
C THR A 64 -1.70 -18.73 -24.55
N SER A 65 -2.98 -19.05 -24.49
CA SER A 65 -3.72 -19.03 -23.22
C SER A 65 -3.08 -19.98 -22.23
N GLN A 66 -2.95 -19.53 -20.99
CA GLN A 66 -2.27 -20.26 -19.95
C GLN A 66 -3.25 -21.18 -19.20
N ASP A 67 -2.74 -22.23 -18.60
CA ASP A 67 -3.47 -23.16 -17.72
C ASP A 67 -3.25 -22.86 -16.22
N TRP A 68 -2.71 -21.70 -15.90
CA TRP A 68 -2.38 -21.24 -14.56
C TRP A 68 -2.80 -19.78 -14.33
N GLY A 69 -2.92 -19.42 -13.07
CA GLY A 69 -3.11 -18.06 -12.58
C GLY A 69 -2.24 -17.80 -11.36
N LEU A 70 -2.13 -16.56 -10.95
CA LEU A 70 -1.46 -16.22 -9.69
C LEU A 70 -2.41 -16.52 -8.52
N ASP A 71 -1.88 -17.11 -7.46
CA ASP A 71 -2.63 -17.26 -6.21
C ASP A 71 -2.96 -15.90 -5.59
N PRO A 72 -3.96 -15.84 -4.68
CA PRO A 72 -4.23 -14.63 -3.92
C PRO A 72 -2.97 -14.17 -3.17
N HIS A 73 -2.48 -12.98 -3.48
CA HIS A 73 -1.19 -12.50 -3.01
C HIS A 73 -1.18 -11.03 -2.63
N ARG A 74 -0.10 -10.62 -1.97
CA ARG A 74 0.19 -9.24 -1.59
C ARG A 74 1.59 -8.86 -2.02
N ASN A 75 1.78 -7.59 -2.37
CA ASN A 75 3.10 -7.00 -2.60
C ASN A 75 3.37 -5.94 -1.53
N GLU A 76 4.64 -5.75 -1.15
CA GLU A 76 5.03 -4.76 -0.14
C GLU A 76 4.91 -3.31 -0.60
N GLY A 77 4.82 -3.10 -1.91
CA GLY A 77 4.74 -1.78 -2.52
C GLY A 77 3.44 -1.55 -3.27
N ILE A 78 3.33 -0.35 -3.82
CA ILE A 78 2.35 -0.07 -4.88
C ILE A 78 2.72 -0.91 -6.10
N LYS A 79 1.69 -1.39 -6.81
CA LYS A 79 1.89 -2.13 -8.05
C LYS A 79 1.08 -1.49 -9.16
N ILE A 80 1.72 -1.23 -10.28
CA ILE A 80 1.09 -0.81 -11.52
C ILE A 80 1.24 -1.95 -12.50
N VAL A 81 0.16 -2.35 -13.15
CA VAL A 81 0.17 -3.39 -14.19
C VAL A 81 -0.47 -2.82 -15.44
N PHE A 82 0.10 -3.09 -16.60
CA PHE A 82 -0.44 -2.71 -17.89
C PHE A 82 -0.58 -3.94 -18.79
N PHE A 83 -1.77 -4.13 -19.30
CA PHE A 83 -2.09 -5.15 -20.29
C PHE A 83 -1.91 -4.55 -21.68
N GLU A 84 -0.75 -4.74 -22.28
CA GLU A 84 -0.52 -4.26 -23.65
C GLU A 84 -1.38 -5.05 -24.64
N THR A 85 -1.45 -6.37 -24.44
CA THR A 85 -2.35 -7.26 -25.18
C THR A 85 -2.91 -8.32 -24.23
N GLY A 86 -4.00 -8.99 -24.66
CA GLY A 86 -4.61 -10.08 -23.91
C GLY A 86 -5.68 -9.65 -22.94
N THR A 87 -6.15 -10.61 -22.16
CA THR A 87 -7.23 -10.44 -21.17
C THR A 87 -6.93 -11.25 -19.92
N CYS A 88 -7.46 -10.82 -18.79
CA CYS A 88 -7.34 -11.54 -17.52
C CYS A 88 -8.42 -11.08 -16.56
N ASP A 89 -8.93 -11.96 -15.72
CA ASP A 89 -9.76 -11.56 -14.61
C ASP A 89 -8.89 -11.25 -13.38
N LEU A 90 -9.15 -10.09 -12.78
CA LEU A 90 -8.58 -9.65 -11.53
C LEU A 90 -9.62 -9.79 -10.42
N ILE A 91 -9.29 -10.49 -9.36
CA ILE A 91 -10.12 -10.57 -8.16
C ILE A 91 -9.53 -9.69 -7.07
N MET A 92 -10.35 -8.78 -6.52
CA MET A 92 -10.02 -7.96 -5.35
C MET A 92 -11.18 -7.97 -4.36
N GLY A 93 -10.96 -8.58 -3.21
CA GLY A 93 -12.04 -8.86 -2.27
C GLY A 93 -13.09 -9.80 -2.87
N GLN A 94 -14.34 -9.35 -2.96
CA GLN A 94 -15.44 -10.11 -3.58
C GLN A 94 -15.75 -9.69 -5.02
N LYS A 95 -14.99 -8.74 -5.58
CA LYS A 95 -15.23 -8.21 -6.92
C LYS A 95 -14.29 -8.84 -7.94
N VAL A 96 -14.86 -9.15 -9.09
CA VAL A 96 -14.13 -9.58 -10.28
C VAL A 96 -14.11 -8.41 -11.27
N TYR A 97 -12.94 -8.09 -11.77
CA TYR A 97 -12.73 -7.07 -12.78
C TYR A 97 -12.18 -7.73 -14.03
N ASN A 98 -12.89 -7.58 -15.15
CA ASN A 98 -12.39 -8.06 -16.43
C ASN A 98 -11.40 -7.07 -17.02
N VAL A 99 -10.13 -7.46 -17.07
CA VAL A 99 -9.02 -6.68 -17.60
C VAL A 99 -8.79 -7.03 -19.06
N ARG A 100 -8.67 -6.03 -19.92
CA ARG A 100 -8.50 -6.18 -21.36
C ARG A 100 -7.24 -5.49 -21.86
N ALA A 101 -6.85 -5.77 -23.08
CA ALA A 101 -5.79 -5.03 -23.76
C ALA A 101 -6.04 -3.52 -23.68
N GLY A 102 -5.00 -2.76 -23.41
CA GLY A 102 -5.07 -1.32 -23.17
C GLY A 102 -5.50 -0.92 -21.75
N SER A 103 -5.77 -1.87 -20.86
CA SER A 103 -6.07 -1.56 -19.46
C SER A 103 -4.79 -1.40 -18.63
N PHE A 104 -4.80 -0.46 -17.70
CA PHE A 104 -3.82 -0.45 -16.61
C PHE A 104 -4.52 -0.53 -15.24
N LEU A 105 -3.79 -1.00 -14.25
CA LEU A 105 -4.30 -1.29 -12.92
C LEU A 105 -3.37 -0.76 -11.86
N LEU A 106 -3.99 -0.34 -10.75
CA LEU A 106 -3.28 0.14 -9.57
C LEU A 106 -3.66 -0.72 -8.36
N THR A 107 -2.67 -1.25 -7.64
CA THR A 107 -2.90 -1.89 -6.34
C THR A 107 -2.09 -1.18 -5.24
N ARG A 108 -2.68 -1.09 -4.05
CA ARG A 108 -2.04 -0.51 -2.87
C ARG A 108 -1.03 -1.47 -2.26
N PRO A 109 -0.06 -0.96 -1.47
CA PRO A 109 0.78 -1.84 -0.66
C PRO A 109 -0.08 -2.79 0.18
N TRP A 110 0.31 -4.07 0.18
CA TRP A 110 -0.33 -5.13 0.97
C TRP A 110 -1.80 -5.43 0.64
N GLN A 111 -2.34 -4.89 -0.44
CA GLN A 111 -3.69 -5.20 -0.91
C GLN A 111 -3.74 -6.62 -1.47
N LEU A 112 -4.66 -7.44 -0.94
CA LEU A 112 -4.87 -8.79 -1.44
C LEU A 112 -5.53 -8.75 -2.81
N HIS A 113 -4.93 -9.41 -3.79
CA HIS A 113 -5.47 -9.53 -5.14
C HIS A 113 -5.04 -10.84 -5.79
N LYS A 114 -5.77 -11.26 -6.83
CA LYS A 114 -5.49 -12.46 -7.63
C LYS A 114 -5.63 -12.12 -9.10
N PHE A 115 -4.63 -12.47 -9.91
CA PHE A 115 -4.67 -12.40 -11.36
C PHE A 115 -4.86 -13.80 -11.96
N GLY A 116 -5.68 -13.86 -13.03
CA GLY A 116 -5.99 -15.13 -13.68
C GLY A 116 -6.96 -15.97 -12.85
N ALA A 117 -8.26 -15.72 -13.07
CA ALA A 117 -9.31 -16.45 -12.41
C ALA A 117 -10.28 -17.01 -13.47
N PRO A 118 -10.09 -18.25 -13.93
CA PRO A 118 -9.13 -19.22 -13.39
C PRO A 118 -7.69 -19.02 -13.90
N ASN A 119 -7.49 -18.53 -15.13
CA ASN A 119 -6.20 -18.56 -15.82
C ASN A 119 -5.82 -17.23 -16.45
N ILE A 120 -4.54 -17.04 -16.71
CA ILE A 120 -4.01 -15.92 -17.47
C ILE A 120 -4.25 -16.16 -18.97
N GLY A 121 -4.75 -15.15 -19.67
CA GLY A 121 -4.93 -15.21 -21.11
C GLY A 121 -3.62 -15.08 -21.89
N ARG A 122 -3.68 -15.35 -23.21
CA ARG A 122 -2.61 -14.99 -24.14
C ARG A 122 -2.40 -13.48 -24.09
N GLY A 123 -1.13 -13.02 -24.11
CA GLY A 123 -0.84 -11.59 -24.22
C GLY A 123 0.45 -11.15 -23.55
N ARG A 124 0.69 -9.84 -23.66
CA ARG A 124 1.82 -9.16 -23.02
C ARG A 124 1.34 -8.34 -21.83
N VAL A 125 1.95 -8.58 -20.69
CA VAL A 125 1.63 -7.91 -19.44
C VAL A 125 2.90 -7.31 -18.84
N HIS A 126 2.83 -6.02 -18.50
CA HIS A 126 3.89 -5.27 -17.84
C HIS A 126 3.55 -5.01 -16.40
N TRP A 127 4.55 -4.88 -15.53
CA TRP A 127 4.35 -4.46 -14.14
C TRP A 127 5.51 -3.64 -13.60
N VAL A 128 5.17 -2.85 -12.59
CA VAL A 128 6.11 -2.14 -11.71
C VAL A 128 5.67 -2.36 -10.27
N ILE A 129 6.58 -2.75 -9.39
CA ILE A 129 6.36 -2.82 -7.94
C ILE A 129 7.35 -1.87 -7.28
N LEU A 130 6.81 -0.85 -6.60
CA LEU A 130 7.58 0.18 -5.92
C LEU A 130 7.25 0.18 -4.44
N ASP A 131 8.25 -0.09 -3.61
CA ASP A 131 8.14 -0.07 -2.16
C ASP A 131 8.13 1.37 -1.64
N VAL A 132 7.04 1.76 -1.06
CA VAL A 132 6.82 3.06 -0.43
C VAL A 132 6.89 2.98 1.10
N GLY A 133 7.57 2.00 1.63
CA GLY A 133 7.92 1.89 3.04
C GLY A 133 6.81 1.41 3.98
N VAL A 134 5.64 1.03 3.48
CA VAL A 134 4.49 0.62 4.31
C VAL A 134 4.72 -0.78 4.90
N ARG A 135 4.76 -0.88 6.23
CA ARG A 135 4.91 -2.14 6.99
C ARG A 135 3.86 -2.31 8.09
N GLN A 136 3.06 -1.28 8.31
CA GLN A 136 1.99 -1.24 9.32
C GLN A 136 0.80 -0.44 8.78
N PRO A 137 -0.42 -0.64 9.31
CA PRO A 137 -1.56 0.21 9.01
C PRO A 137 -1.23 1.69 9.26
N HIS A 138 -1.81 2.57 8.46
CA HIS A 138 -1.67 4.05 8.57
C HIS A 138 -0.26 4.61 8.40
N GLN A 139 0.72 3.79 8.10
CA GLN A 139 2.04 4.28 7.83
C GLN A 139 1.99 5.18 6.58
N ASN A 140 2.57 6.37 6.69
CA ASN A 140 2.70 7.27 5.55
C ASN A 140 3.59 6.64 4.49
N TRP A 141 3.27 6.92 3.24
CA TRP A 141 4.11 6.48 2.13
C TRP A 141 5.39 7.29 2.10
N THR A 142 6.50 6.58 1.94
CA THR A 142 7.83 7.18 1.81
C THR A 142 8.31 6.95 0.39
N TRP A 143 8.35 8.03 -0.39
CA TRP A 143 8.75 7.97 -1.78
C TRP A 143 10.28 7.94 -1.93
N PRO A 144 10.80 7.22 -2.92
CA PRO A 144 12.23 7.20 -3.21
C PRO A 144 12.78 8.57 -3.60
N LYS A 145 13.99 8.90 -3.15
CA LYS A 145 14.63 10.22 -3.40
C LYS A 145 14.96 10.52 -4.87
N TRP A 146 14.98 9.51 -5.74
CA TRP A 146 15.23 9.70 -7.17
C TRP A 146 13.98 10.12 -7.96
N MET A 147 12.84 10.26 -7.30
CA MET A 147 11.63 10.81 -7.92
C MET A 147 11.75 12.31 -8.09
N VAL A 148 11.29 12.80 -9.25
CA VAL A 148 11.32 14.23 -9.60
C VAL A 148 9.98 14.93 -9.43
N MET A 149 8.93 14.19 -9.08
CA MET A 149 7.62 14.78 -8.75
C MET A 149 7.72 15.65 -7.51
N THR A 150 6.92 16.71 -7.46
CA THR A 150 6.86 17.61 -6.31
C THR A 150 6.36 16.88 -5.06
N ARG A 151 6.59 17.44 -3.88
CA ARG A 151 6.08 16.84 -2.64
C ARG A 151 4.56 16.85 -2.60
N GLU A 152 3.97 17.88 -3.14
CA GLU A 152 2.52 18.09 -3.25
C GLU A 152 1.91 17.01 -4.15
N ASP A 153 2.45 16.80 -5.36
CA ASP A 153 1.99 15.76 -6.29
C ASP A 153 2.14 14.36 -5.70
N LEU A 154 3.25 14.08 -5.02
CA LEU A 154 3.47 12.80 -4.36
C LEU A 154 2.50 12.56 -3.18
N ALA A 155 2.14 13.61 -2.45
CA ALA A 155 1.15 13.54 -1.37
C ALA A 155 -0.24 13.28 -1.95
N GLU A 156 -0.62 14.03 -2.99
CA GLU A 156 -1.89 13.85 -3.69
C GLU A 156 -2.01 12.46 -4.33
N LEU A 157 -0.95 12.00 -5.00
CA LEU A 157 -0.90 10.65 -5.58
C LEU A 157 -1.12 9.57 -4.50
N ALA A 158 -0.43 9.69 -3.35
CA ALA A 158 -0.58 8.74 -2.25
C ALA A 158 -2.00 8.74 -1.68
N GLU A 159 -2.58 9.93 -1.50
CA GLU A 159 -3.93 10.09 -1.00
C GLU A 159 -4.94 9.47 -1.95
N ARG A 160 -4.94 9.89 -3.22
CA ARG A 160 -5.89 9.38 -4.23
C ARG A 160 -5.74 7.87 -4.45
N TRP A 161 -4.52 7.35 -4.52
CA TRP A 161 -4.27 5.93 -4.71
C TRP A 161 -4.76 5.06 -3.55
N ARG A 162 -4.67 5.56 -2.31
CA ARG A 162 -5.22 4.84 -1.14
C ARG A 162 -6.71 4.56 -1.27
N TYR A 163 -7.44 5.42 -1.97
CA TYR A 163 -8.91 5.44 -2.00
C TYR A 163 -9.50 5.04 -3.35
N VAL A 164 -8.67 4.50 -4.20
CA VAL A 164 -9.08 3.98 -5.50
C VAL A 164 -10.24 2.98 -5.36
N LYS A 165 -11.40 3.33 -5.94
CA LYS A 165 -12.60 2.48 -5.93
C LYS A 165 -12.58 1.45 -7.04
N ASN A 166 -12.20 1.88 -8.24
CA ASN A 166 -12.02 1.01 -9.39
C ASN A 166 -10.51 0.89 -9.66
N PRO A 167 -9.90 -0.28 -9.51
CA PRO A 167 -8.47 -0.45 -9.72
C PRO A 167 -8.07 -0.56 -11.19
N VAL A 168 -9.03 -0.57 -12.12
CA VAL A 168 -8.82 -0.83 -13.56
C VAL A 168 -9.23 0.39 -14.37
N TRP A 169 -8.34 0.86 -15.23
CA TRP A 169 -8.58 1.98 -16.16
C TRP A 169 -8.20 1.64 -17.57
N THR A 170 -8.73 2.40 -18.52
CA THR A 170 -8.18 2.46 -19.87
C THR A 170 -6.90 3.27 -19.82
N SER A 171 -5.83 2.73 -20.37
CA SER A 171 -4.53 3.39 -20.42
C SER A 171 -4.56 4.56 -21.41
N THR A 172 -3.89 5.64 -21.04
CA THR A 172 -3.58 6.72 -21.99
C THR A 172 -2.41 6.32 -22.89
N PRO A 173 -2.27 6.92 -24.09
CA PRO A 173 -1.10 6.71 -24.93
C PRO A 173 0.23 6.95 -24.21
N ALA A 174 0.29 7.94 -23.31
CA ALA A 174 1.48 8.28 -22.53
C ALA A 174 1.86 7.16 -21.54
N ILE A 175 0.89 6.60 -20.82
CA ILE A 175 1.09 5.46 -19.90
C ILE A 175 1.57 4.23 -20.70
N ALA A 176 0.89 3.90 -21.80
CA ALA A 176 1.29 2.76 -22.65
C ALA A 176 2.69 2.92 -23.21
N GLN A 177 3.04 4.14 -23.66
CA GLN A 177 4.38 4.44 -24.17
C GLN A 177 5.43 4.31 -23.07
N SER A 178 5.16 4.79 -21.86
CA SER A 178 6.08 4.66 -20.72
C SER A 178 6.39 3.18 -20.44
N PHE A 179 5.40 2.29 -20.46
CA PHE A 179 5.64 0.85 -20.28
C PHE A 179 6.46 0.22 -21.39
N ARG A 180 6.25 0.61 -22.65
CA ARG A 180 7.06 0.13 -23.78
C ARG A 180 8.53 0.57 -23.65
N GLU A 181 8.76 1.82 -23.26
CA GLU A 181 10.12 2.31 -23.03
C GLU A 181 10.78 1.64 -21.81
N LEU A 182 10.04 1.36 -20.75
CA LEU A 182 10.52 0.57 -19.63
C LEU A 182 10.91 -0.85 -20.08
N ALA A 183 10.10 -1.50 -20.92
CA ALA A 183 10.46 -2.79 -21.50
C ALA A 183 11.76 -2.74 -22.31
N ARG A 184 11.96 -1.68 -23.12
CA ARG A 184 13.24 -1.46 -23.83
C ARG A 184 14.42 -1.26 -22.87
N CYS A 185 14.21 -0.57 -21.74
CA CYS A 185 15.25 -0.42 -20.72
C CYS A 185 15.62 -1.78 -20.09
N ILE A 186 14.63 -2.65 -19.88
CA ILE A 186 14.82 -3.98 -19.30
C ILE A 186 15.63 -4.87 -20.28
N THR A 187 15.23 -4.94 -21.55
CA THR A 187 15.94 -5.74 -22.56
C THR A 187 17.34 -5.20 -22.87
N ASN A 188 17.55 -3.91 -22.65
CA ASN A 188 18.86 -3.26 -22.82
C ASN A 188 19.59 -3.01 -21.49
N TRP A 189 19.26 -3.78 -20.45
CA TRP A 189 19.93 -3.66 -19.15
C TRP A 189 21.43 -3.84 -19.29
N GLY A 190 22.19 -2.95 -18.61
CA GLY A 190 23.64 -2.90 -18.73
C GLY A 190 24.17 -1.99 -19.83
N LYS A 191 23.33 -1.52 -20.76
CA LYS A 191 23.76 -0.50 -21.74
C LYS A 191 23.82 0.90 -21.11
N PRO A 192 24.63 1.83 -21.64
CA PRO A 192 24.69 3.21 -21.16
C PRO A 192 23.29 3.87 -21.09
N HIS A 193 23.08 4.66 -20.06
CA HIS A 193 21.85 5.42 -19.82
C HIS A 193 20.57 4.63 -19.53
N ALA A 194 20.59 3.30 -19.48
CA ALA A 194 19.39 2.48 -19.20
C ALA A 194 18.73 2.85 -17.86
N ILE A 195 19.52 3.07 -16.81
CA ILE A 195 19.04 3.46 -15.48
C ILE A 195 18.35 4.83 -15.50
N SER A 196 18.99 5.84 -16.13
CA SER A 196 18.43 7.19 -16.22
C SER A 196 17.13 7.22 -17.02
N ARG A 197 17.08 6.50 -18.15
CA ARG A 197 15.85 6.35 -18.95
C ARG A 197 14.74 5.66 -18.13
N MET A 198 15.07 4.59 -17.43
CA MET A 198 14.12 3.89 -16.57
C MET A 198 13.57 4.81 -15.48
N ALA A 199 14.41 5.61 -14.81
CA ALA A 199 13.98 6.58 -13.83
C ALA A 199 13.01 7.63 -14.43
N ALA A 200 13.35 8.15 -15.62
CA ALA A 200 12.51 9.12 -16.32
C ALA A 200 11.11 8.55 -16.65
N HIS A 201 11.06 7.35 -17.24
CA HIS A 201 9.79 6.72 -17.60
C HIS A 201 8.98 6.26 -16.38
N LEU A 202 9.62 5.90 -15.26
CA LEU A 202 8.92 5.63 -14.01
C LEU A 202 8.26 6.90 -13.43
N ASN A 203 8.93 8.04 -13.51
CA ASN A 203 8.34 9.32 -13.11
C ASN A 203 7.15 9.70 -14.03
N LEU A 204 7.30 9.59 -15.35
CA LEU A 204 6.22 9.82 -16.31
C LEU A 204 5.02 8.89 -16.06
N LEU A 205 5.28 7.62 -15.75
CA LEU A 205 4.24 6.65 -15.44
C LEU A 205 3.45 7.05 -14.18
N LEU A 206 4.13 7.52 -13.13
CA LEU A 206 3.48 7.95 -11.88
C LEU A 206 2.71 9.25 -12.05
N THR A 207 3.24 10.20 -12.84
CA THR A 207 2.50 11.42 -13.19
C THR A 207 1.23 11.08 -13.97
N GLY A 208 1.33 10.21 -15.00
CA GLY A 208 0.16 9.75 -15.74
C GLY A 208 -0.86 8.98 -14.88
N ALA A 209 -0.39 8.25 -13.85
CA ALA A 209 -1.29 7.62 -12.88
C ALA A 209 -2.00 8.67 -12.00
N LEU A 210 -1.33 9.75 -11.61
CA LEU A 210 -1.95 10.87 -10.89
C LEU A 210 -3.02 11.54 -11.74
N ASP A 211 -2.73 11.85 -13.01
CA ASP A 211 -3.70 12.44 -13.94
C ASP A 211 -4.96 11.58 -14.05
N ALA A 212 -4.80 10.26 -14.25
CA ALA A 212 -5.91 9.33 -14.32
C ALA A 212 -6.75 9.27 -13.02
N LEU A 213 -6.09 9.37 -11.86
CA LEU A 213 -6.78 9.41 -10.56
C LEU A 213 -7.53 10.73 -10.34
N VAL A 214 -7.00 11.84 -10.83
CA VAL A 214 -7.67 13.16 -10.81
C VAL A 214 -8.91 13.16 -11.68
N GLU A 215 -8.79 12.70 -12.94
CA GLU A 215 -9.89 12.64 -13.89
C GLU A 215 -11.05 11.75 -13.40
N GLN A 216 -10.76 10.62 -12.77
CA GLN A 216 -11.79 9.73 -12.24
C GLN A 216 -12.63 10.40 -11.16
N GLN A 217 -12.04 11.21 -10.30
CA GLN A 217 -12.76 11.92 -9.25
C GLN A 217 -13.61 13.07 -9.79
N THR A 218 -13.15 13.73 -10.84
CA THR A 218 -13.91 14.80 -11.50
C THR A 218 -15.17 14.29 -12.19
N GLN A 219 -15.08 13.12 -12.81
CA GLN A 219 -16.25 12.46 -13.46
C GLN A 219 -17.23 11.84 -12.46
N GLY A 220 -16.83 11.64 -11.20
CA GLY A 220 -17.65 11.06 -10.13
C GLY A 220 -18.28 12.08 -9.16
N ASN A 221 -18.08 13.38 -9.35
CA ASN A 221 -18.36 14.40 -8.36
C ASN A 221 -19.75 15.07 -8.44
N GLU A 222 -20.75 14.44 -9.03
CA GLU A 222 -22.17 14.87 -8.94
C GLU A 222 -23.01 14.06 -7.96
N SER A 223 -22.42 13.43 -6.95
CA SER A 223 -23.21 12.71 -5.93
C SER A 223 -22.61 12.92 -4.54
N SER A 224 -23.48 13.02 -3.53
CA SER A 224 -23.18 13.02 -2.08
C SER A 224 -21.97 12.15 -1.73
N PRO A 225 -21.15 12.53 -0.73
CA PRO A 225 -19.94 11.79 -0.37
C PRO A 225 -20.24 10.31 -0.28
N SER A 226 -19.45 9.49 -0.97
CA SER A 226 -19.71 8.05 -0.96
C SER A 226 -19.54 7.52 0.46
N ARG A 227 -20.27 6.45 0.81
CA ARG A 227 -20.16 5.79 2.13
C ARG A 227 -18.71 5.52 2.53
N GLN A 228 -17.87 5.19 1.57
CA GLN A 228 -16.44 4.97 1.80
C GLN A 228 -15.71 6.27 2.15
N GLN A 229 -15.99 7.38 1.46
CA GLN A 229 -15.44 8.71 1.77
C GLN A 229 -15.87 9.19 3.15
N THR A 230 -17.12 8.92 3.56
CA THR A 230 -17.61 9.23 4.92
C THR A 230 -16.80 8.47 5.97
N VAL A 231 -16.56 7.17 5.76
CA VAL A 231 -15.74 6.37 6.70
C VAL A 231 -14.31 6.87 6.73
N GLU A 232 -13.75 7.19 5.61
CA GLU A 232 -12.41 7.73 5.50
C GLU A 232 -12.25 9.05 6.25
N GLN A 233 -13.15 10.00 6.02
CA GLN A 233 -13.15 11.28 6.73
C GLN A 233 -13.22 11.07 8.24
N PHE A 234 -14.09 10.17 8.70
CA PHE A 234 -14.21 9.81 10.11
C PHE A 234 -12.90 9.23 10.68
N LEU A 235 -12.25 8.33 9.94
CA LEU A 235 -10.98 7.75 10.37
C LEU A 235 -9.85 8.80 10.43
N ASN A 236 -9.81 9.71 9.46
CA ASN A 236 -8.86 10.83 9.47
C ASN A 236 -9.13 11.78 10.64
N ASP A 237 -10.39 12.09 10.92
CA ASP A 237 -10.77 12.97 12.04
C ASP A 237 -10.41 12.37 13.40
N LEU A 238 -10.53 11.04 13.58
CA LEU A 238 -10.02 10.34 14.76
C LEU A 238 -8.49 10.42 14.86
N LYS A 239 -7.80 10.22 13.75
CA LYS A 239 -6.33 10.23 13.70
C LYS A 239 -5.75 11.61 13.98
N ASP A 240 -6.38 12.65 13.41
CA ASP A 240 -5.92 14.04 13.51
C ASP A 240 -6.38 14.72 14.81
N GLY A 241 -7.16 14.01 15.66
CA GLY A 241 -7.65 14.51 16.93
C GLY A 241 -8.81 15.51 16.81
N ARG A 242 -9.44 15.61 15.62
CA ARG A 242 -10.66 16.39 15.43
C ARG A 242 -11.88 15.75 16.10
N ILE A 243 -11.84 14.43 16.23
CA ILE A 243 -12.79 13.64 17.02
C ILE A 243 -12.03 13.09 18.22
N ASP A 244 -12.59 13.22 19.40
CA ASP A 244 -11.94 12.76 20.63
C ASP A 244 -11.92 11.23 20.72
N VAL A 245 -10.72 10.67 20.66
CA VAL A 245 -10.50 9.22 20.81
C VAL A 245 -10.76 8.72 22.23
N GLY A 246 -10.77 9.61 23.22
CA GLY A 246 -11.01 9.29 24.64
C GLY A 246 -12.49 8.95 24.94
N GLU A 247 -13.42 9.35 24.08
CA GLU A 247 -14.83 9.00 24.23
C GLU A 247 -15.08 7.48 24.17
N GLU A 248 -16.23 7.07 24.71
CA GLU A 248 -16.72 5.69 24.60
C GLU A 248 -17.15 5.37 23.17
N TRP A 249 -16.21 4.91 22.38
CA TRP A 249 -16.44 4.43 21.04
C TRP A 249 -16.66 2.92 21.01
N THR A 250 -17.75 2.51 20.37
CA THR A 250 -17.98 1.12 19.94
C THR A 250 -18.03 1.04 18.43
N SER A 251 -17.94 -0.15 17.85
CA SER A 251 -18.09 -0.33 16.41
C SER A 251 -19.45 0.16 15.90
N GLU A 252 -20.49 -0.01 16.70
CA GLU A 252 -21.86 0.44 16.43
C GLU A 252 -21.96 1.97 16.40
N ARG A 253 -21.37 2.63 17.40
CA ARG A 253 -21.36 4.10 17.49
C ARG A 253 -20.58 4.74 16.33
N MET A 254 -19.43 4.17 15.97
CA MET A 254 -18.66 4.62 14.80
C MET A 254 -19.43 4.44 13.50
N ALA A 255 -20.06 3.28 13.31
CA ALA A 255 -20.87 2.99 12.13
C ALA A 255 -22.08 3.93 12.03
N SER A 256 -22.75 4.19 13.14
CA SER A 256 -23.87 5.14 13.24
C SER A 256 -23.42 6.56 12.92
N HIS A 257 -22.26 6.99 13.41
CA HIS A 257 -21.68 8.30 13.09
C HIS A 257 -21.46 8.47 11.58
N CYS A 258 -21.10 7.39 10.87
CA CYS A 258 -20.97 7.35 9.42
C CYS A 258 -22.27 7.05 8.67
N GLY A 259 -23.42 7.00 9.35
CA GLY A 259 -24.73 6.74 8.72
C GLY A 259 -24.85 5.36 8.07
N MET A 260 -24.23 4.31 8.64
CA MET A 260 -24.24 2.98 8.07
C MET A 260 -24.25 1.87 9.12
N GLY A 261 -24.54 0.62 8.70
CA GLY A 261 -24.46 -0.55 9.58
C GLY A 261 -23.03 -0.99 9.86
N VAL A 262 -22.81 -1.65 11.02
CA VAL A 262 -21.49 -2.11 11.52
C VAL A 262 -20.73 -2.98 10.52
N THR A 263 -21.42 -3.88 9.83
CA THR A 263 -20.80 -4.77 8.83
C THR A 263 -20.19 -3.97 7.67
N ALA A 264 -20.94 -3.00 7.13
CA ALA A 264 -20.47 -2.14 6.05
C ALA A 264 -19.30 -1.25 6.52
N PHE A 265 -19.44 -0.62 7.70
CA PHE A 265 -18.40 0.19 8.30
C PHE A 265 -17.11 -0.61 8.53
N SER A 266 -17.20 -1.80 9.13
CA SER A 266 -16.05 -2.68 9.39
C SER A 266 -15.38 -3.14 8.09
N LYS A 267 -16.17 -3.34 7.02
CA LYS A 267 -15.64 -3.66 5.69
C LYS A 267 -14.83 -2.49 5.14
N TYR A 268 -15.39 -1.28 5.13
CA TYR A 268 -14.67 -0.09 4.65
C TYR A 268 -13.43 0.22 5.49
N CYS A 269 -13.48 0.07 6.81
CA CYS A 269 -12.28 0.20 7.65
C CYS A 269 -11.18 -0.77 7.22
N ARG A 270 -11.52 -2.06 6.99
CA ARG A 270 -10.50 -3.02 6.54
C ARG A 270 -9.97 -2.74 5.14
N GLU A 271 -10.81 -2.23 4.25
CA GLU A 271 -10.40 -1.83 2.90
C GLU A 271 -9.48 -0.61 2.91
N LEU A 272 -9.78 0.38 3.76
CA LEU A 272 -9.04 1.64 3.84
C LEU A 272 -7.72 1.49 4.63
N VAL A 273 -7.80 0.82 5.78
CA VAL A 273 -6.73 0.84 6.78
C VAL A 273 -6.20 -0.55 7.14
N ASN A 274 -6.70 -1.60 6.50
CA ASN A 274 -6.34 -3.01 6.65
C ASN A 274 -6.55 -3.62 8.05
N ILE A 275 -7.25 -2.90 8.95
CA ILE A 275 -7.60 -3.34 10.31
C ILE A 275 -9.07 -3.02 10.61
N GLY A 276 -9.60 -3.64 11.67
CA GLY A 276 -10.97 -3.35 12.11
C GLY A 276 -11.09 -2.02 12.88
N PRO A 277 -12.34 -1.51 13.07
CA PRO A 277 -12.59 -0.22 13.69
C PRO A 277 -11.96 -0.05 15.07
N MET A 278 -12.17 -1.00 15.97
CA MET A 278 -11.67 -0.92 17.35
C MET A 278 -10.14 -1.02 17.43
N GLU A 279 -9.53 -1.78 16.54
CA GLU A 279 -8.07 -1.84 16.46
C GLU A 279 -7.49 -0.50 15.95
N PHE A 280 -8.16 0.13 14.99
CA PHE A 280 -7.79 1.46 14.53
C PHE A 280 -7.89 2.51 15.64
N LEU A 281 -9.04 2.56 16.34
CA LEU A 281 -9.24 3.45 17.49
C LEU A 281 -8.14 3.25 18.54
N ASN A 282 -7.83 2.00 18.89
CA ASN A 282 -6.77 1.71 19.86
C ASN A 282 -5.40 2.21 19.40
N GLN A 283 -5.11 2.18 18.12
CA GLN A 283 -3.87 2.76 17.59
C GLN A 283 -3.86 4.29 17.71
N CYS A 284 -4.96 4.98 17.39
CA CYS A 284 -5.08 6.42 17.57
C CYS A 284 -4.94 6.82 19.04
N ARG A 285 -5.57 6.09 19.96
CA ARG A 285 -5.44 6.25 21.41
C ARG A 285 -3.99 6.13 21.89
N LEU A 286 -3.28 5.12 21.41
CA LEU A 286 -1.87 4.88 21.76
C LEU A 286 -0.95 5.98 21.23
N GLU A 287 -1.17 6.46 20.00
CA GLU A 287 -0.38 7.56 19.44
C GLU A 287 -0.61 8.87 20.20
N ARG A 288 -1.86 9.19 20.52
CA ARG A 288 -2.19 10.37 21.34
C ARG A 288 -1.59 10.27 22.74
N ALA A 289 -1.71 9.11 23.40
CA ALA A 289 -1.09 8.87 24.70
C ALA A 289 0.45 9.01 24.65
N ALA A 290 1.10 8.55 23.59
CA ALA A 290 2.52 8.70 23.40
C ALA A 290 2.94 10.18 23.26
N GLN A 291 2.13 11.00 22.58
CA GLN A 291 2.35 12.46 22.51
C GLN A 291 2.18 13.11 23.89
N GLN A 292 1.14 12.74 24.63
CA GLN A 292 0.89 13.29 25.97
C GLN A 292 1.98 12.87 26.98
N LEU A 293 2.45 11.64 26.96
CA LEU A 293 3.58 11.18 27.80
C LEU A 293 4.84 12.01 27.61
N ARG A 294 5.05 12.59 26.42
CA ARG A 294 6.19 13.47 26.14
C ARG A 294 5.94 14.93 26.47
N ALA A 295 4.69 15.39 26.24
CA ALA A 295 4.33 16.81 26.36
C ALA A 295 3.87 17.19 27.77
N GLN A 296 3.39 16.24 28.57
CA GLN A 296 2.75 16.47 29.87
C GLN A 296 3.36 15.57 30.97
N PRO A 297 4.66 15.79 31.34
CA PRO A 297 5.36 14.96 32.31
C PRO A 297 4.77 14.98 33.71
N GLN A 298 3.89 15.95 34.01
CA GLN A 298 3.17 16.08 35.27
C GLN A 298 2.03 15.07 35.42
N LEU A 299 1.52 14.51 34.32
CA LEU A 299 0.45 13.52 34.38
C LEU A 299 1.02 12.11 34.57
N SER A 300 0.34 11.34 35.40
CA SER A 300 0.67 9.93 35.59
C SER A 300 0.30 9.11 34.34
N VAL A 301 1.00 7.99 34.15
CA VAL A 301 0.70 7.02 33.09
C VAL A 301 -0.76 6.56 33.16
N THR A 302 -1.32 6.44 34.37
CA THR A 302 -2.70 6.01 34.60
C THR A 302 -3.70 7.08 34.15
N GLU A 303 -3.47 8.35 34.51
CA GLU A 303 -4.30 9.47 34.04
C GLU A 303 -4.30 9.58 32.51
N ILE A 304 -3.12 9.48 31.89
CA ILE A 304 -3.00 9.49 30.42
C ILE A 304 -3.75 8.31 29.81
N ALA A 305 -3.67 7.11 30.38
CA ALA A 305 -4.40 5.95 29.88
C ALA A 305 -5.92 6.19 29.88
N PHE A 306 -6.48 6.66 31.01
CA PHE A 306 -7.93 6.93 31.11
C PHE A 306 -8.36 8.11 30.23
N ALA A 307 -7.61 9.19 30.17
CA ALA A 307 -7.88 10.34 29.30
C ALA A 307 -7.91 9.96 27.80
N ASN A 308 -7.25 8.86 27.43
CA ASN A 308 -7.27 8.32 26.07
C ASN A 308 -8.24 7.14 25.90
N GLY A 309 -9.19 6.95 26.82
CA GLY A 309 -10.29 5.99 26.69
C GLY A 309 -9.91 4.53 26.92
N PHE A 310 -8.80 4.26 27.62
CA PHE A 310 -8.50 2.91 28.09
C PHE A 310 -9.16 2.65 29.44
N ASN A 311 -9.86 1.54 29.57
CA ASN A 311 -10.56 1.17 30.81
C ASN A 311 -9.65 0.52 31.85
N SER A 312 -8.38 0.29 31.52
CA SER A 312 -7.40 -0.33 32.41
C SER A 312 -5.98 0.13 32.05
N SER A 313 -5.25 0.57 33.06
CA SER A 313 -3.85 0.95 32.92
C SER A 313 -2.95 -0.24 32.56
N GLN A 314 -3.28 -1.46 33.00
CA GLN A 314 -2.56 -2.68 32.65
C GLN A 314 -2.75 -3.05 31.19
N TYR A 315 -3.99 -2.98 30.69
CA TYR A 315 -4.27 -3.19 29.26
C TYR A 315 -3.58 -2.14 28.41
N PHE A 316 -3.64 -0.86 28.80
CA PHE A 316 -2.90 0.21 28.13
C PHE A 316 -1.41 -0.09 28.07
N ALA A 317 -0.77 -0.40 29.22
CA ALA A 317 0.66 -0.66 29.27
C ALA A 317 1.08 -1.85 28.37
N THR A 318 0.26 -2.89 28.33
CA THR A 318 0.46 -4.06 27.46
C THR A 318 0.40 -3.66 25.98
N ARG A 319 -0.67 -2.94 25.56
CA ARG A 319 -0.85 -2.48 24.19
C ARG A 319 0.24 -1.46 23.79
N PHE A 320 0.61 -0.58 24.68
CA PHE A 320 1.66 0.41 24.49
C PHE A 320 3.02 -0.26 24.23
N ARG A 321 3.39 -1.25 25.07
CA ARG A 321 4.62 -2.02 24.89
C ARG A 321 4.63 -2.81 23.58
N GLN A 322 3.51 -3.36 23.18
CA GLN A 322 3.37 -4.04 21.88
C GLN A 322 3.63 -3.08 20.71
N ARG A 323 3.14 -1.85 20.81
CA ARG A 323 3.25 -0.82 19.76
C ARG A 323 4.62 -0.16 19.69
N PHE A 324 5.13 0.31 20.86
CA PHE A 324 6.32 1.15 20.95
C PHE A 324 7.58 0.40 21.41
N LYS A 325 7.46 -0.90 21.73
CA LYS A 325 8.58 -1.76 22.21
C LYS A 325 9.21 -1.33 23.52
N THR A 326 8.56 -0.45 24.26
CA THR A 326 8.97 0.04 25.57
C THR A 326 7.75 0.27 26.45
N SER A 327 7.93 0.31 27.79
CA SER A 327 6.82 0.64 28.69
C SER A 327 6.46 2.13 28.62
N PRO A 328 5.20 2.51 28.92
CA PRO A 328 4.80 3.93 28.96
C PRO A 328 5.68 4.77 29.90
N THR A 329 6.00 4.25 31.09
CA THR A 329 6.86 4.93 32.08
C THR A 329 8.25 5.20 31.52
N ARG A 330 8.87 4.20 30.90
CA ARG A 330 10.20 4.36 30.31
C ARG A 330 10.16 5.29 29.09
N PHE A 331 9.08 5.28 28.32
CA PHE A 331 8.88 6.15 27.17
C PHE A 331 8.75 7.63 27.58
N ALA A 332 8.18 7.91 28.75
CA ALA A 332 8.04 9.26 29.31
C ALA A 332 9.37 9.82 29.88
N SER A 333 10.33 8.96 30.25
CA SER A 333 11.57 9.36 30.93
C SER A 333 12.53 10.14 30.01
N PRO A 334 13.18 11.22 30.52
CA PRO A 334 14.06 12.09 29.74
C PRO A 334 15.32 11.40 29.19
N GLU A 335 15.78 10.33 29.81
CA GLU A 335 17.00 9.62 29.45
C GLU A 335 17.00 9.00 28.04
N GLN A 336 15.84 8.75 27.45
CA GLN A 336 15.78 8.28 26.06
C GLN A 336 15.81 9.41 25.00
N ARG A 337 15.76 10.68 25.41
CA ARG A 337 15.98 11.82 24.50
C ARG A 337 17.45 11.95 24.09
N ALA A 338 18.38 11.60 24.97
CA ALA A 338 19.83 11.75 24.73
C ALA A 338 20.41 10.70 23.77
N VAL A 339 19.82 9.50 23.66
CA VAL A 339 20.36 8.42 22.82
C VAL A 339 19.98 8.57 21.33
N LYS A 340 18.91 9.32 21.02
CA LYS A 340 18.50 9.55 19.61
C LYS A 340 19.17 10.78 18.97
N THR A 341 19.67 11.71 19.75
CA THR A 341 20.38 12.91 19.25
C THR A 341 21.89 12.73 19.14
N ALA A 342 22.43 11.62 19.65
CA ALA A 342 23.85 11.27 19.57
C ALA A 342 24.18 10.26 18.45
N GLY A 343 23.20 9.90 17.61
CA GLY A 343 23.33 8.92 16.54
C GLY A 343 22.92 9.44 15.15
N GLU A 344 22.90 10.78 14.95
CA GLU A 344 22.78 11.41 13.63
C GLU A 344 24.09 12.05 13.19
#